data_073cdb3d19b4863be6787b2b71286db3
#
_entry.id   073cdb3d19b4863be6787b2b71286db3
#
_cell.length_a   1.000
_cell.length_b   1.000
_cell.length_c   1.000
_cell.angle_alpha   90.00
_cell.angle_beta   90.00
_cell.angle_gamma   90.00
#
_symmetry.space_group_name_H-M   'P 1'
#
loop_
_entity.id
_entity.type
_entity.pdbx_description
1 polymer ?
#
loop_
_entity_poly.entity_id
_entity_poly.type
_entity_poly.pdbx_seq_one_letter_code
_entity_poly.pdbx_strand_id
1 'polypeptide(L)'
;MSPAQTTKLRIEVRNLEDKPVDRANVIVRFEGRSITKLGGKKLKTTWEMRTNQEGVVGIPPIPQGHILVQVTAKGYQTYGEKYEVNEEEKTIEVKLKPPQSQYSAH
;
A
#
# COMPACT_ATOMS: atom_id res chain seq x y z
N MET A 1 -5.36 -21.93 -20.95
CA MET A 1 -5.84 -21.40 -19.69
C MET A 1 -4.89 -20.34 -19.14
N SER A 2 -5.40 -19.19 -18.84
CA SER A 2 -4.55 -18.15 -18.32
C SER A 2 -4.20 -18.44 -16.87
N PRO A 3 -2.96 -18.24 -16.48
CA PRO A 3 -2.63 -18.30 -15.06
C PRO A 3 -3.37 -17.21 -14.31
N ALA A 4 -3.48 -17.37 -13.03
CA ALA A 4 -4.05 -16.32 -12.19
C ALA A 4 -3.27 -15.04 -12.45
N GLN A 5 -4.00 -13.97 -12.72
CA GLN A 5 -3.36 -12.70 -13.02
C GLN A 5 -2.86 -12.06 -11.74
N THR A 6 -1.63 -11.64 -11.78
CA THR A 6 -1.01 -11.00 -10.62
C THR A 6 -0.47 -9.63 -11.05
N THR A 7 -0.15 -8.83 -10.04
CA THR A 7 0.38 -7.49 -10.23
C THR A 7 1.65 -7.36 -9.42
N LYS A 8 2.68 -6.81 -10.05
CA LYS A 8 3.84 -6.32 -9.32
C LYS A 8 3.52 -4.90 -8.88
N LEU A 9 3.41 -4.71 -7.59
CA LEU A 9 3.02 -3.44 -7.03
C LEU A 9 4.24 -2.75 -6.45
N ARG A 10 4.41 -1.49 -6.83
CA ARG A 10 5.48 -0.65 -6.29
C ARG A 10 4.83 0.55 -5.64
N ILE A 11 5.22 0.84 -4.42
CA ILE A 11 4.65 1.97 -3.69
C ILE A 11 5.76 2.95 -3.40
N GLU A 12 5.54 4.21 -3.78
CA GLU A 12 6.47 5.30 -3.55
C GLU A 12 5.84 6.27 -2.57
N VAL A 13 6.51 6.50 -1.46
CA VAL A 13 5.98 7.34 -0.40
C VAL A 13 6.80 8.60 -0.31
N ARG A 14 6.15 9.75 -0.44
CA ARG A 14 6.79 11.05 -0.39
C ARG A 14 5.98 11.98 0.49
N ASN A 15 6.62 13.04 0.97
CA ASN A 15 5.88 14.06 1.69
C ASN A 15 5.40 15.14 0.71
N LEU A 16 4.80 16.20 1.24
CA LEU A 16 4.25 17.26 0.38
C LEU A 16 5.33 18.06 -0.32
N GLU A 17 6.57 17.98 0.15
CA GLU A 17 7.70 18.62 -0.50
C GLU A 17 8.36 17.71 -1.52
N ASP A 18 7.72 16.59 -1.79
CA ASP A 18 8.18 15.61 -2.78
C ASP A 18 9.46 14.90 -2.35
N LYS A 19 9.72 14.87 -1.05
CA LYS A 19 10.89 14.18 -0.53
C LYS A 19 10.51 12.76 -0.12
N PRO A 20 11.40 11.79 -0.34
CA PRO A 20 11.09 10.42 0.04
C PRO A 20 10.93 10.26 1.54
N VAL A 21 10.03 9.38 1.93
CA VAL A 21 9.82 9.06 3.34
C VAL A 21 10.38 7.68 3.60
N ASP A 22 11.48 7.64 4.35
CA ASP A 22 12.17 6.41 4.69
C ASP A 22 11.44 5.71 5.83
N ARG A 23 11.42 4.39 5.78
CA ARG A 23 10.87 3.55 6.85
C ARG A 23 9.39 3.80 7.12
N ALA A 24 8.66 4.22 6.11
CA ALA A 24 7.22 4.27 6.21
C ALA A 24 6.69 2.85 6.22
N ASN A 25 5.73 2.59 7.08
CA ASN A 25 5.12 1.27 7.16
C ASN A 25 3.99 1.21 6.15
N VAL A 26 4.12 0.30 5.21
CA VAL A 26 3.16 0.16 4.12
C VAL A 26 2.41 -1.15 4.31
N ILE A 27 1.10 -1.07 4.40
CA ILE A 27 0.24 -2.24 4.53
C ILE A 27 -0.64 -2.29 3.29
N VAL A 28 -0.61 -3.42 2.60
CA VAL A 28 -1.47 -3.67 1.46
C VAL A 28 -2.39 -4.80 1.84
N ARG A 29 -3.69 -4.53 1.81
CA ARG A 29 -4.70 -5.54 2.16
C ARG A 29 -5.59 -5.78 0.97
N PHE A 30 -5.72 -7.04 0.62
CA PHE A 30 -6.60 -7.41 -0.49
C PHE A 30 -8.04 -7.41 0.02
N GLU A 31 -8.87 -6.62 -0.65
CA GLU A 31 -10.27 -6.49 -0.25
C GLU A 31 -11.23 -7.13 -1.23
N GLY A 32 -10.68 -7.77 -2.24
CA GLY A 32 -11.54 -8.43 -3.18
C GLY A 32 -12.28 -9.56 -2.51
N ARG A 33 -13.23 -10.08 -3.23
CA ARG A 33 -13.95 -11.23 -2.76
C ARG A 33 -12.94 -12.30 -2.41
N SER A 34 -12.96 -12.66 -1.20
CA SER A 34 -11.85 -13.37 -0.64
C SER A 34 -11.70 -14.74 -1.23
N ILE A 35 -10.66 -14.93 -1.94
CA ILE A 35 -10.14 -16.25 -2.15
C ILE A 35 -9.22 -16.50 -0.98
N THR A 36 -9.82 -16.59 0.20
CA THR A 36 -9.03 -16.79 1.39
C THR A 36 -8.61 -18.23 1.57
N LYS A 37 -9.21 -19.11 0.78
CA LYS A 37 -8.85 -20.53 0.85
C LYS A 37 -8.72 -21.07 -0.56
N LEU A 38 -7.63 -21.77 -0.77
CA LEU A 38 -7.43 -22.50 -2.01
C LEU A 38 -6.94 -23.88 -1.61
N GLY A 39 -7.73 -24.91 -1.93
CA GLY A 39 -7.34 -26.25 -1.55
C GLY A 39 -7.26 -26.45 -0.05
N GLY A 40 -8.09 -25.77 0.70
CA GLY A 40 -8.09 -25.87 2.15
C GLY A 40 -7.05 -25.03 2.86
N LYS A 41 -6.22 -24.29 2.12
CA LYS A 41 -5.19 -23.45 2.73
C LYS A 41 -5.61 -21.99 2.65
N LYS A 42 -5.32 -21.26 3.72
CA LYS A 42 -5.54 -19.83 3.73
C LYS A 42 -4.53 -19.13 2.86
N LEU A 43 -4.99 -18.22 2.03
CA LEU A 43 -4.11 -17.38 1.25
C LEU A 43 -3.78 -16.11 2.04
N LYS A 44 -2.56 -15.63 1.83
CA LYS A 44 -2.17 -14.39 2.45
C LYS A 44 -2.90 -13.24 1.78
N THR A 45 -3.57 -12.43 2.56
CA THR A 45 -4.34 -11.29 2.04
C THR A 45 -3.81 -9.96 2.52
N THR A 46 -2.78 -9.96 3.34
CA THR A 46 -2.19 -8.73 3.87
C THR A 46 -0.68 -8.80 3.78
N TRP A 47 -0.08 -7.73 3.30
CA TRP A 47 1.37 -7.59 3.23
C TRP A 47 1.77 -6.33 3.95
N GLU A 48 2.81 -6.42 4.75
CA GLU A 48 3.31 -5.27 5.50
C GLU A 48 4.81 -5.17 5.28
N MET A 49 5.26 -4.02 4.81
CA MET A 49 6.66 -3.79 4.49
C MET A 49 7.01 -2.34 4.74
N ARG A 50 8.30 -2.05 4.80
CA ARG A 50 8.75 -0.68 5.03
C ARG A 50 9.49 -0.16 3.83
N THR A 51 9.35 1.14 3.59
CA THR A 51 10.06 1.79 2.49
C THR A 51 11.55 1.88 2.79
N ASN A 52 12.33 1.94 1.72
CA ASN A 52 13.77 2.15 1.84
C ASN A 52 14.07 3.65 1.90
N GLN A 53 15.33 4.01 1.79
CA GLN A 53 15.76 5.40 1.89
C GLN A 53 15.21 6.25 0.76
N GLU A 54 14.82 5.64 -0.32
CA GLU A 54 14.22 6.35 -1.44
C GLU A 54 12.72 6.42 -1.35
N GLY A 55 12.17 5.95 -0.25
CA GLY A 55 10.73 5.96 -0.05
C GLY A 55 9.98 4.92 -0.87
N VAL A 56 10.66 3.88 -1.30
CA VAL A 56 10.10 2.91 -2.23
C VAL A 56 10.03 1.55 -1.58
N VAL A 57 8.96 0.83 -1.87
CA VAL A 57 8.86 -0.57 -1.48
C VAL A 57 8.19 -1.33 -2.62
N GLY A 58 8.73 -2.51 -2.92
CA GLY A 58 8.12 -3.42 -3.88
C GLY A 58 7.37 -4.49 -3.13
N ILE A 59 6.11 -4.68 -3.51
CA ILE A 59 5.27 -5.71 -2.92
C ILE A 59 5.41 -6.96 -3.75
N PRO A 60 5.54 -8.14 -3.14
CA PRO A 60 5.55 -9.38 -3.92
C PRO A 60 4.30 -9.47 -4.79
N PRO A 61 4.35 -10.22 -5.88
CA PRO A 61 3.19 -10.31 -6.76
C PRO A 61 1.93 -10.69 -5.98
N ILE A 62 0.87 -9.92 -6.20
CA ILE A 62 -0.41 -10.12 -5.53
C ILE A 62 -1.48 -10.32 -6.58
N PRO A 63 -2.62 -10.94 -6.22
CA PRO A 63 -3.72 -11.07 -7.18
C PRO A 63 -4.24 -9.70 -7.57
N GLN A 64 -4.70 -9.59 -8.80
CA GLN A 64 -5.35 -8.38 -9.26
C GLN A 64 -6.72 -8.25 -8.59
N GLY A 65 -7.16 -7.02 -8.39
CA GLY A 65 -8.45 -6.75 -7.78
C GLY A 65 -8.40 -5.51 -6.92
N HIS A 66 -9.29 -5.46 -5.96
CA HIS A 66 -9.40 -4.29 -5.08
C HIS A 66 -8.48 -4.46 -3.89
N ILE A 67 -7.72 -3.43 -3.61
CA ILE A 67 -6.80 -3.43 -2.49
C ILE A 67 -6.98 -2.15 -1.68
N LEU A 68 -6.62 -2.23 -0.41
CA LEU A 68 -6.51 -1.07 0.47
C LEU A 68 -5.04 -0.88 0.79
N VAL A 69 -4.55 0.33 0.55
CA VAL A 69 -3.17 0.68 0.85
C VAL A 69 -3.18 1.64 2.02
N GLN A 70 -2.51 1.26 3.09
CA GLN A 70 -2.37 2.10 4.28
C GLN A 70 -0.90 2.37 4.50
N VAL A 71 -0.57 3.62 4.79
CA VAL A 71 0.81 4.00 5.04
C VAL A 71 0.85 4.83 6.31
N THR A 72 1.73 4.42 7.22
CA THR A 72 1.97 5.17 8.45
C THR A 72 3.45 5.48 8.55
N ALA A 73 3.75 6.67 9.03
CA ALA A 73 5.12 7.06 9.28
C ALA A 73 5.12 8.07 10.42
N LYS A 74 6.17 8.02 11.22
CA LYS A 74 6.29 8.94 12.34
C LYS A 74 6.32 10.36 11.85
N GLY A 75 5.49 11.21 12.41
CA GLY A 75 5.45 12.61 12.03
C GLY A 75 4.54 12.92 10.86
N TYR A 76 3.71 11.96 10.46
CA TYR A 76 2.79 12.16 9.33
C TYR A 76 1.41 11.61 9.69
N GLN A 77 0.41 12.14 9.00
CA GLN A 77 -0.93 11.58 9.11
C GLN A 77 -0.97 10.22 8.44
N THR A 78 -1.81 9.35 8.96
CA THR A 78 -2.01 8.03 8.34
C THR A 78 -2.69 8.20 6.99
N TYR A 79 -2.17 7.49 6.00
CA TYR A 79 -2.75 7.47 4.66
C TYR A 79 -3.53 6.18 4.50
N GLY A 80 -4.68 6.27 3.86
CA GLY A 80 -5.47 5.08 3.53
C GLY A 80 -6.28 5.34 2.30
N GLU A 81 -6.11 4.50 1.27
CA GLU A 81 -6.83 4.65 0.02
C GLU A 81 -7.09 3.29 -0.59
N LYS A 82 -8.22 3.18 -1.26
CA LYS A 82 -8.57 1.97 -1.99
C LYS A 82 -8.21 2.13 -3.44
N TYR A 83 -7.71 1.04 -4.02
CA TYR A 83 -7.32 1.03 -5.42
C TYR A 83 -7.85 -0.22 -6.08
N GLU A 84 -8.20 -0.10 -7.34
CA GLU A 84 -8.47 -1.26 -8.17
C GLU A 84 -7.26 -1.49 -9.04
N VAL A 85 -6.64 -2.66 -8.91
CA VAL A 85 -5.42 -2.98 -9.61
C VAL A 85 -5.71 -4.09 -10.60
N ASN A 86 -5.58 -3.79 -11.88
CA ASN A 86 -5.84 -4.77 -12.92
C ASN A 86 -4.77 -4.75 -14.00
N GLU A 87 -3.58 -4.30 -13.64
CA GLU A 87 -2.43 -4.26 -14.55
C GLU A 87 -1.36 -5.19 -14.04
N GLU A 88 -0.49 -5.63 -14.93
CA GLU A 88 0.62 -6.50 -14.52
C GLU A 88 1.62 -5.80 -13.63
N GLU A 89 1.77 -4.50 -13.82
CA GLU A 89 2.66 -3.68 -13.00
C GLU A 89 1.95 -2.39 -12.69
N LYS A 90 2.06 -1.96 -11.45
CA LYS A 90 1.44 -0.70 -11.05
C LYS A 90 2.31 -0.03 -10.00
N THR A 91 2.50 1.28 -10.19
CA THR A 91 3.16 2.12 -9.21
C THR A 91 2.12 3.03 -8.59
N ILE A 92 2.07 3.05 -7.26
CA ILE A 92 1.17 3.91 -6.52
C ILE A 92 2.02 4.94 -5.80
N GLU A 93 1.74 6.21 -6.05
CA GLU A 93 2.40 7.30 -5.35
C GLU A 93 1.56 7.71 -4.17
N VAL A 94 2.18 7.74 -3.00
CA VAL A 94 1.53 8.15 -1.76
C VAL A 94 2.19 9.43 -1.29
N LYS A 95 1.38 10.45 -1.05
CA LYS A 95 1.86 11.71 -0.48
C LYS A 95 1.38 11.80 0.95
N LEU A 96 2.31 11.79 1.88
CA LEU A 96 1.99 11.88 3.29
C LEU A 96 1.93 13.34 3.71
N LYS A 97 0.91 13.66 4.48
CA LYS A 97 0.70 15.01 4.97
C LYS A 97 1.27 15.15 6.37
N PRO A 98 1.73 16.35 6.74
CA PRO A 98 2.17 16.57 8.11
C PRO A 98 1.02 16.38 9.08
N PRO A 99 1.33 16.18 10.36
CA PRO A 99 0.29 16.00 11.34
C PRO A 99 -0.63 17.21 11.35
N GLN A 100 -1.91 16.94 11.54
CA GLN A 100 -2.87 18.01 11.63
C GLN A 100 -2.61 18.80 12.89
N SER A 101 -2.65 20.11 12.76
CA SER A 101 -2.45 20.97 13.92
C SER A 101 -3.53 20.68 14.95
N GLN A 102 -3.11 20.50 16.18
CA GLN A 102 -4.03 20.24 17.26
C GLN A 102 -4.47 21.52 17.93
N TYR A 103 -4.34 22.59 17.26
CA TYR A 103 -4.86 23.82 17.78
C TYR A 103 -6.33 23.75 17.84
N SER A 104 -6.85 23.63 19.00
CA SER A 104 -8.24 23.96 19.11
C SER A 104 -8.26 25.47 19.21
N ALA A 105 -8.57 26.07 18.12
CA ALA A 105 -8.80 27.47 18.11
C ALA A 105 -10.18 27.72 18.67
N HIS A 106 -10.30 28.20 19.81
CA HIS A 106 -11.58 28.68 20.35
C HIS A 106 -11.40 29.95 21.08
#